data_f3cbc208d89db5191d2a9120c05b02fe
#
_entry.id   f3cbc208d89db5191d2a9120c05b02fe
#
_cell.length_a   1.000
_cell.length_b   1.000
_cell.length_c   1.000
_cell.angle_alpha   90.00
_cell.angle_beta   90.00
_cell.angle_gamma   90.00
#
_symmetry.space_group_name_H-M   'P 1'
#
loop_
_entity.id
_entity.type
_entity.pdbx_description
1 polymer ?
#
loop_
_entity_poly.entity_id
_entity_poly.type
_entity_poly.pdbx_seq_one_letter_code
_entity_poly.pdbx_strand_id
1 'polypeptide(L)'
;LAELTHNGFGPVHINVPITEPLFDMSAPALPEVRSFVREQSRMAFLTPDMRNEWRKAKRVMIICGQSLPAPALEKSLRRAAGKGHAVIVCEHLANLSASMGEKGFIGTSDLVLAAPRTDDILAPDFVITVAGHVVSKRLKQYLRRVRPAAHWHVSPDGACPDLFRCLTRAVEADPAELIGLLADEPADRSPAFQDAWQKAGSAAAQRVADFRLTEFTDLFVMRRFLEALPDGSALQLANSSPVRNAQYFPLPPDTEVCCNRGVNGIDGSLSTATGFALGSPRMTYALIGDLSFFYDQNALWKKSLPSNLRILLFNNGGGGIFHVLPGLDSEHRDLYIAGSNGFSARHVAETFGLGYLSAKNAGELDAALKQFCGTGEGKDPLLLEVFTDIEKDASATRALTAAGAGTSDR
;
A
#
# COMPACT_ATOMS: atom_id res chain seq x y z
N LEU A 1 1.13 8.74 25.92
CA LEU A 1 1.16 7.50 25.15
C LEU A 1 -0.26 6.96 24.87
N ALA A 2 -1.20 7.05 25.82
CA ALA A 2 -2.58 6.60 25.60
C ALA A 2 -3.30 7.31 24.45
N GLU A 3 -2.90 8.54 24.10
CA GLU A 3 -3.43 9.24 22.94
C GLU A 3 -2.96 8.67 21.58
N LEU A 4 -1.83 7.96 21.57
CA LEU A 4 -1.32 7.31 20.33
C LEU A 4 -2.30 6.27 19.77
N THR A 5 -3.07 5.63 20.63
CA THR A 5 -4.03 4.57 20.26
C THR A 5 -5.49 5.02 20.36
N HIS A 6 -5.72 6.29 20.70
CA HIS A 6 -7.05 6.85 20.80
C HIS A 6 -7.57 7.24 19.40
N ASN A 7 -8.86 7.00 19.14
CA ASN A 7 -9.54 7.39 17.90
C ASN A 7 -8.81 6.96 16.59
N GLY A 8 -8.37 5.71 16.51
CA GLY A 8 -7.84 5.15 15.27
C GLY A 8 -6.35 5.34 15.05
N PHE A 9 -5.59 5.62 16.09
CA PHE A 9 -4.14 5.85 16.09
C PHE A 9 -3.74 7.20 15.45
N GLY A 10 -2.89 7.92 16.12
CA GLY A 10 -2.39 9.20 15.62
C GLY A 10 -1.08 9.62 16.25
N PRO A 11 -0.35 10.57 15.63
CA PRO A 11 0.88 11.10 16.22
C PRO A 11 0.56 11.92 17.49
N VAL A 12 1.47 11.82 18.46
CA VAL A 12 1.44 12.64 19.66
C VAL A 12 2.70 13.46 19.74
N HIS A 13 2.54 14.77 19.91
CA HIS A 13 3.66 15.69 20.12
C HIS A 13 3.85 15.93 21.63
N ILE A 14 5.05 15.64 22.12
CA ILE A 14 5.45 15.92 23.51
C ILE A 14 6.48 17.04 23.45
N ASN A 15 6.13 18.21 23.99
CA ASN A 15 7.09 19.30 24.15
C ASN A 15 7.76 19.19 25.53
N VAL A 16 9.06 19.02 25.55
CA VAL A 16 9.86 18.93 26.78
C VAL A 16 10.73 20.17 26.89
N PRO A 17 10.30 21.22 27.63
CA PRO A 17 11.14 22.38 27.85
C PRO A 17 12.25 22.00 28.83
N ILE A 18 13.49 22.35 28.47
CA ILE A 18 14.67 22.13 29.30
C ILE A 18 15.48 23.43 29.39
N THR A 19 16.14 23.62 30.50
CA THR A 19 16.91 24.84 30.80
C THR A 19 18.42 24.52 30.75
N GLU A 20 19.19 25.41 30.18
CA GLU A 20 20.66 25.34 30.21
C GLU A 20 21.22 25.58 31.62
N PRO A 21 22.39 24.98 31.95
CA PRO A 21 23.24 24.08 31.18
C PRO A 21 22.84 22.62 31.23
N LEU A 22 23.05 21.87 30.14
CA LEU A 22 22.64 20.48 29.95
C LEU A 22 23.80 19.48 30.05
N PHE A 23 24.76 19.73 30.95
CA PHE A 23 25.99 18.94 31.01
C PHE A 23 25.96 17.79 32.02
N ASP A 24 25.01 17.76 32.93
CA ASP A 24 24.84 16.67 33.87
C ASP A 24 23.57 15.87 33.52
N MET A 25 23.80 14.68 32.98
CA MET A 25 22.75 13.78 32.51
C MET A 25 22.69 12.49 33.35
N SER A 26 22.87 12.57 34.65
CA SER A 26 22.76 11.42 35.52
C SER A 26 21.30 11.21 35.97
N ALA A 27 20.75 10.06 35.60
CA ALA A 27 19.48 9.59 36.12
C ALA A 27 19.71 8.25 36.82
N PRO A 28 19.94 8.24 38.15
CA PRO A 28 20.25 7.00 38.88
C PRO A 28 19.09 5.99 38.91
N ALA A 29 17.88 6.45 38.75
CA ALA A 29 16.70 5.60 38.55
C ALA A 29 15.65 6.36 37.73
N LEU A 30 14.93 5.64 36.87
CA LEU A 30 13.76 6.21 36.22
C LEU A 30 12.61 6.29 37.20
N PRO A 31 11.76 7.33 37.17
CA PRO A 31 10.60 7.43 38.03
C PRO A 31 9.61 6.30 37.78
N GLU A 32 8.92 5.86 38.81
CA GLU A 32 7.79 4.94 38.60
C GLU A 32 6.70 5.63 37.78
N VAL A 33 6.29 4.95 36.71
CA VAL A 33 5.28 5.45 35.81
C VAL A 33 3.92 4.92 36.20
N ARG A 34 2.97 5.82 36.46
CA ARG A 34 1.58 5.45 36.63
C ARG A 34 1.01 5.03 35.29
N SER A 35 0.56 3.79 35.15
CA SER A 35 -0.25 3.34 34.03
C SER A 35 -1.74 3.64 34.28
N PHE A 36 -2.48 3.95 33.24
CA PHE A 36 -3.94 4.00 33.28
C PHE A 36 -4.49 3.29 32.03
N VAL A 37 -5.67 2.75 32.16
CA VAL A 37 -6.40 2.11 31.10
C VAL A 37 -7.52 3.05 30.66
N ARG A 38 -7.61 3.30 29.34
CA ARG A 38 -8.76 3.97 28.75
C ARG A 38 -9.80 2.90 28.39
N GLU A 39 -10.92 2.91 29.04
CA GLU A 39 -12.05 2.08 28.67
C GLU A 39 -12.84 2.79 27.55
N GLN A 40 -13.01 2.12 26.43
CA GLN A 40 -13.87 2.58 25.32
C GLN A 40 -15.11 1.71 25.31
N SER A 41 -16.27 2.30 25.48
CA SER A 41 -17.56 1.61 25.46
C SER A 41 -18.38 2.08 24.24
N ARG A 42 -17.85 1.88 23.04
CA ARG A 42 -18.62 2.14 21.83
C ARG A 42 -18.82 0.84 21.07
N MET A 43 -19.89 0.15 21.37
CA MET A 43 -20.36 -0.98 20.57
C MET A 43 -20.95 -0.44 19.27
N ALA A 44 -20.56 -1.03 18.13
CA ALA A 44 -21.20 -0.75 16.86
C ALA A 44 -22.69 -1.13 16.93
N PHE A 45 -23.56 -0.32 16.34
CA PHE A 45 -24.98 -0.63 16.21
C PHE A 45 -25.50 -0.15 14.85
N LEU A 46 -26.54 -0.80 14.38
CA LEU A 46 -27.23 -0.43 13.15
C LEU A 46 -28.55 0.26 13.50
N THR A 47 -28.69 1.53 13.10
CA THR A 47 -29.98 2.22 13.19
C THR A 47 -31.01 1.60 12.22
N PRO A 48 -32.32 1.81 12.39
CA PRO A 48 -33.32 1.38 11.43
C PRO A 48 -33.05 1.89 10.01
N ASP A 49 -32.60 3.14 9.87
CA ASP A 49 -32.26 3.74 8.57
C ASP A 49 -31.05 3.04 7.93
N MET A 50 -30.00 2.76 8.70
CA MET A 50 -28.82 2.02 8.20
C MET A 50 -29.21 0.62 7.71
N ARG A 51 -30.06 -0.09 8.46
CA ARG A 51 -30.60 -1.41 8.03
C ARG A 51 -31.39 -1.30 6.74
N ASN A 52 -32.23 -0.27 6.61
CA ASN A 52 -33.04 -0.04 5.43
C ASN A 52 -32.18 0.30 4.20
N GLU A 53 -31.18 1.20 4.33
CA GLU A 53 -30.22 1.50 3.26
C GLU A 53 -29.47 0.24 2.83
N TRP A 54 -28.94 -0.54 3.79
CA TRP A 54 -28.24 -1.80 3.52
C TRP A 54 -29.10 -2.81 2.76
N ARG A 55 -30.35 -3.01 3.18
CA ARG A 55 -31.27 -3.98 2.55
C ARG A 55 -31.69 -3.56 1.14
N LYS A 56 -31.83 -2.25 0.89
CA LYS A 56 -32.20 -1.70 -0.42
C LYS A 56 -31.08 -1.77 -1.44
N ALA A 57 -29.84 -1.70 -0.99
CA ALA A 57 -28.67 -1.74 -1.88
C ALA A 57 -28.61 -3.06 -2.65
N LYS A 58 -28.31 -3.00 -3.94
CA LYS A 58 -28.21 -4.18 -4.81
C LYS A 58 -26.77 -4.51 -5.21
N ARG A 59 -25.91 -3.50 -5.29
CA ARG A 59 -24.52 -3.61 -5.76
C ARG A 59 -23.60 -2.94 -4.75
N VAL A 60 -23.25 -3.68 -3.71
CA VAL A 60 -22.45 -3.17 -2.60
C VAL A 60 -20.98 -3.46 -2.83
N MET A 61 -20.16 -2.43 -2.62
CA MET A 61 -18.70 -2.51 -2.64
C MET A 61 -18.14 -2.04 -1.31
N ILE A 62 -17.31 -2.85 -0.67
CA ILE A 62 -16.53 -2.44 0.51
C ILE A 62 -15.09 -2.24 0.07
N ILE A 63 -14.54 -1.07 0.34
CA ILE A 63 -13.17 -0.70 -0.03
C ILE A 63 -12.32 -0.63 1.23
N CYS A 64 -11.30 -1.48 1.27
CA CYS A 64 -10.33 -1.51 2.36
C CYS A 64 -9.09 -0.72 1.96
N GLY A 65 -8.87 0.40 2.59
CA GLY A 65 -7.66 1.21 2.43
C GLY A 65 -6.51 0.70 3.29
N GLN A 66 -5.48 1.51 3.40
CA GLN A 66 -4.28 1.20 4.20
C GLN A 66 -4.63 0.93 5.66
N SER A 67 -4.17 -0.19 6.18
CA SER A 67 -4.32 -0.59 7.59
C SER A 67 -3.13 -1.43 8.07
N LEU A 68 -3.02 -1.59 9.36
CA LEU A 68 -2.25 -2.69 9.94
C LEU A 68 -3.00 -4.02 9.72
N PRO A 69 -2.36 -5.18 9.84
CA PRO A 69 -3.04 -6.47 9.83
C PRO A 69 -4.21 -6.48 10.82
N ALA A 70 -5.41 -6.76 10.33
CA ALA A 70 -6.66 -6.68 11.10
C ALA A 70 -7.50 -7.96 10.96
N PRO A 71 -7.15 -9.06 11.66
CA PRO A 71 -7.81 -10.36 11.49
C PRO A 71 -9.33 -10.33 11.79
N ALA A 72 -9.76 -9.51 12.74
CA ALA A 72 -11.18 -9.36 13.07
C ALA A 72 -11.97 -8.72 11.92
N LEU A 73 -11.41 -7.68 11.30
CA LEU A 73 -12.01 -7.02 10.14
C LEU A 73 -12.04 -8.00 8.95
N GLU A 74 -10.94 -8.69 8.69
CA GLU A 74 -10.87 -9.68 7.61
C GLU A 74 -11.92 -10.78 7.76
N LYS A 75 -12.12 -11.30 8.98
CA LYS A 75 -13.18 -12.28 9.28
C LYS A 75 -14.56 -11.74 8.93
N SER A 76 -14.86 -10.49 9.28
CA SER A 76 -16.15 -9.86 8.97
C SER A 76 -16.33 -9.62 7.48
N LEU A 77 -15.27 -9.21 6.76
CA LEU A 77 -15.27 -9.06 5.31
C LEU A 77 -15.49 -10.39 4.58
N ARG A 78 -14.82 -11.47 5.01
CA ARG A 78 -15.03 -12.83 4.47
C ARG A 78 -16.46 -13.30 4.62
N ARG A 79 -17.10 -12.99 5.76
CA ARG A 79 -18.52 -13.29 5.97
C ARG A 79 -19.43 -12.52 5.00
N ALA A 80 -19.19 -11.22 4.83
CA ALA A 80 -19.97 -10.40 3.91
C ALA A 80 -19.79 -10.85 2.45
N ALA A 81 -18.57 -11.12 2.02
CA ALA A 81 -18.25 -11.63 0.68
C ALA A 81 -18.84 -13.03 0.45
N GLY A 82 -18.67 -13.95 1.41
CA GLY A 82 -19.13 -15.33 1.32
C GLY A 82 -20.67 -15.47 1.22
N LYS A 83 -21.40 -14.53 1.84
CA LYS A 83 -22.87 -14.44 1.71
C LYS A 83 -23.32 -13.72 0.41
N GLY A 84 -22.39 -13.26 -0.43
CA GLY A 84 -22.71 -12.47 -1.63
C GLY A 84 -23.21 -11.06 -1.33
N HIS A 85 -23.01 -10.57 -0.11
CA HIS A 85 -23.53 -9.27 0.32
C HIS A 85 -22.70 -8.10 -0.25
N ALA A 86 -21.43 -8.30 -0.56
CA ALA A 86 -20.56 -7.24 -1.07
C ALA A 86 -19.38 -7.80 -1.89
N VAL A 87 -18.86 -6.96 -2.77
CA VAL A 87 -17.52 -7.09 -3.34
C VAL A 87 -16.55 -6.36 -2.42
N ILE A 88 -15.43 -6.98 -2.07
CA ILE A 88 -14.36 -6.40 -1.27
C ILE A 88 -13.23 -5.97 -2.21
N VAL A 89 -13.00 -4.67 -2.31
CA VAL A 89 -11.86 -4.11 -3.04
C VAL A 89 -10.76 -3.79 -2.04
N CYS A 90 -9.59 -4.37 -2.25
CA CYS A 90 -8.44 -4.19 -1.38
C CYS A 90 -7.15 -4.02 -2.19
N GLU A 91 -6.25 -3.21 -1.66
CA GLU A 91 -4.89 -3.07 -2.14
C GLU A 91 -3.94 -3.79 -1.18
N HIS A 92 -2.67 -3.99 -1.54
CA HIS A 92 -1.69 -4.63 -0.65
C HIS A 92 -1.59 -3.93 0.71
N LEU A 93 -1.73 -2.59 0.71
CA LEU A 93 -1.71 -1.80 1.94
C LEU A 93 -2.86 -2.07 2.92
N ALA A 94 -3.89 -2.79 2.49
CA ALA A 94 -4.96 -3.21 3.39
C ALA A 94 -4.54 -4.36 4.33
N ASN A 95 -3.39 -5.00 4.05
CA ASN A 95 -2.85 -6.10 4.85
C ASN A 95 -3.87 -7.21 5.14
N LEU A 96 -4.70 -7.53 4.15
CA LEU A 96 -5.61 -8.66 4.21
C LEU A 96 -4.90 -9.91 3.68
N SER A 97 -5.00 -11.02 4.40
CA SER A 97 -4.42 -12.31 3.98
C SER A 97 -5.20 -12.96 2.82
N ALA A 98 -6.40 -12.46 2.55
CA ALA A 98 -7.21 -12.88 1.42
C ALA A 98 -6.45 -12.63 0.12
N SER A 99 -6.13 -13.69 -0.59
CA SER A 99 -5.38 -13.61 -1.83
C SER A 99 -6.19 -12.95 -2.95
N MET A 100 -5.47 -12.33 -3.90
CA MET A 100 -6.05 -11.94 -5.17
C MET A 100 -6.65 -13.17 -5.87
N GLY A 101 -7.96 -13.32 -5.87
CA GLY A 101 -8.66 -14.47 -6.46
C GLY A 101 -9.56 -15.21 -5.50
N GLU A 102 -9.50 -14.95 -4.21
CA GLU A 102 -10.53 -15.44 -3.28
C GLU A 102 -11.89 -14.84 -3.64
N LYS A 103 -12.94 -15.67 -3.57
CA LYS A 103 -14.27 -15.25 -3.99
C LYS A 103 -14.74 -13.99 -3.26
N GLY A 104 -15.08 -12.98 -4.06
CA GLY A 104 -15.53 -11.67 -3.58
C GLY A 104 -14.42 -10.70 -3.22
N PHE A 105 -13.14 -11.08 -3.26
CA PHE A 105 -12.01 -10.19 -3.01
C PHE A 105 -11.32 -9.79 -4.32
N ILE A 106 -11.14 -8.50 -4.53
CA ILE A 106 -10.61 -7.91 -5.76
C ILE A 106 -9.38 -7.05 -5.43
N GLY A 107 -8.21 -7.61 -5.63
CA GLY A 107 -6.92 -6.88 -5.51
C GLY A 107 -6.49 -6.17 -6.79
N THR A 108 -7.11 -6.51 -7.92
CA THR A 108 -6.74 -6.03 -9.26
C THR A 108 -7.60 -4.88 -9.78
N SER A 109 -8.32 -4.19 -8.90
CA SER A 109 -9.29 -3.15 -9.29
C SER A 109 -8.70 -2.05 -10.17
N ASP A 110 -7.44 -1.63 -9.94
CA ASP A 110 -6.77 -0.63 -10.76
C ASP A 110 -6.58 -1.10 -12.20
N LEU A 111 -6.25 -2.37 -12.41
CA LEU A 111 -6.09 -2.98 -13.73
C LEU A 111 -7.44 -3.18 -14.42
N VAL A 112 -8.45 -3.64 -13.69
CA VAL A 112 -9.84 -3.78 -14.20
C VAL A 112 -10.36 -2.45 -14.72
N LEU A 113 -10.04 -1.36 -14.04
CA LEU A 113 -10.47 0.00 -14.37
C LEU A 113 -9.51 0.76 -15.29
N ALA A 114 -8.46 0.12 -15.80
CA ALA A 114 -7.53 0.74 -16.75
C ALA A 114 -8.16 0.92 -18.15
N ALA A 115 -9.08 0.04 -18.55
CA ALA A 115 -9.83 0.20 -19.79
C ALA A 115 -10.99 1.20 -19.61
N PRO A 116 -11.28 2.03 -20.63
CA PRO A 116 -12.52 2.79 -20.68
C PRO A 116 -13.71 1.82 -20.65
N ARG A 117 -14.64 2.05 -19.75
CA ARG A 117 -15.85 1.22 -19.62
C ARG A 117 -17.08 2.05 -19.87
N THR A 118 -17.94 1.51 -20.70
CA THR A 118 -19.27 2.08 -21.02
C THR A 118 -20.38 1.34 -20.31
N ASP A 119 -20.11 0.12 -19.81
CA ASP A 119 -21.07 -0.72 -19.12
C ASP A 119 -21.08 -0.42 -17.61
N ASP A 120 -22.28 -0.32 -17.06
CA ASP A 120 -22.49 -0.03 -15.64
C ASP A 120 -22.58 -1.29 -14.76
N ILE A 121 -22.26 -2.47 -15.31
CA ILE A 121 -22.39 -3.71 -14.53
C ILE A 121 -21.46 -3.74 -13.31
N LEU A 122 -20.31 -3.07 -13.38
CA LEU A 122 -19.36 -2.95 -12.28
C LEU A 122 -19.62 -1.73 -11.36
N ALA A 123 -20.61 -0.89 -11.69
CA ALA A 123 -20.91 0.29 -10.89
C ALA A 123 -21.66 -0.09 -9.61
N PRO A 124 -21.08 0.21 -8.42
CA PRO A 124 -21.81 0.02 -7.16
C PRO A 124 -22.91 1.08 -7.02
N ASP A 125 -24.01 0.72 -6.36
CA ASP A 125 -25.01 1.67 -5.89
C ASP A 125 -24.76 2.07 -4.42
N PHE A 126 -24.00 1.26 -3.69
CA PHE A 126 -23.59 1.53 -2.31
C PHE A 126 -22.12 1.18 -2.08
N VAL A 127 -21.39 2.13 -1.51
CA VAL A 127 -19.97 1.96 -1.15
C VAL A 127 -19.81 2.10 0.35
N ILE A 128 -18.98 1.25 0.94
CA ILE A 128 -18.47 1.40 2.30
C ILE A 128 -16.96 1.50 2.23
N THR A 129 -16.36 2.53 2.81
CA THR A 129 -14.91 2.64 2.97
C THR A 129 -14.52 2.38 4.41
N VAL A 130 -13.48 1.59 4.60
CA VAL A 130 -12.86 1.30 5.91
C VAL A 130 -11.37 1.54 5.83
N ALA A 131 -10.76 1.84 6.96
CA ALA A 131 -9.34 2.12 7.11
C ALA A 131 -8.89 3.39 6.35
N GLY A 132 -7.59 3.49 6.00
CA GLY A 132 -6.97 4.71 5.55
C GLY A 132 -6.92 4.90 4.03
N HIS A 133 -5.75 5.29 3.54
CA HIS A 133 -5.54 5.70 2.15
C HIS A 133 -5.75 4.57 1.14
N VAL A 134 -6.32 4.92 -0.01
CA VAL A 134 -6.40 4.11 -1.23
C VAL A 134 -5.39 4.66 -2.24
N VAL A 135 -4.58 3.81 -2.85
CA VAL A 135 -3.54 4.22 -3.82
C VAL A 135 -4.13 4.49 -5.19
N SER A 136 -5.00 3.61 -5.69
CA SER A 136 -5.54 3.65 -7.05
C SER A 136 -6.24 4.97 -7.38
N LYS A 137 -5.67 5.71 -8.34
CA LYS A 137 -6.32 6.89 -8.93
C LYS A 137 -7.52 6.50 -9.80
N ARG A 138 -7.44 5.36 -10.50
CA ARG A 138 -8.50 4.87 -11.39
C ARG A 138 -9.75 4.51 -10.61
N LEU A 139 -9.60 3.85 -9.47
CA LEU A 139 -10.73 3.55 -8.58
C LEU A 139 -11.42 4.83 -8.09
N LYS A 140 -10.64 5.82 -7.64
CA LYS A 140 -11.18 7.12 -7.21
C LYS A 140 -11.90 7.85 -8.35
N GLN A 141 -11.32 7.89 -9.54
CA GLN A 141 -11.93 8.53 -10.71
C GLN A 141 -13.20 7.80 -11.15
N TYR A 142 -13.18 6.47 -11.13
CA TYR A 142 -14.34 5.63 -11.46
C TYR A 142 -15.52 5.93 -10.54
N LEU A 143 -15.30 5.89 -9.22
CA LEU A 143 -16.35 6.13 -8.24
C LEU A 143 -16.88 7.57 -8.27
N ARG A 144 -16.01 8.57 -8.55
CA ARG A 144 -16.45 9.95 -8.80
C ARG A 144 -17.35 10.09 -10.03
N ARG A 145 -17.12 9.25 -11.05
CA ARG A 145 -17.92 9.24 -12.28
C ARG A 145 -19.28 8.56 -12.06
N VAL A 146 -19.28 7.36 -11.50
CA VAL A 146 -20.51 6.54 -11.33
C VAL A 146 -21.39 7.02 -10.19
N ARG A 147 -20.84 7.78 -9.22
CA ARG A 147 -21.53 8.41 -8.10
C ARG A 147 -22.52 7.45 -7.43
N PRO A 148 -22.05 6.50 -6.62
CA PRO A 148 -22.92 5.64 -5.84
C PRO A 148 -23.96 6.43 -5.07
N ALA A 149 -25.19 5.89 -4.98
CA ALA A 149 -26.31 6.55 -4.29
C ALA A 149 -26.06 6.71 -2.78
N ALA A 150 -25.26 5.80 -2.20
CA ALA A 150 -24.83 5.87 -0.82
C ALA A 150 -23.32 5.56 -0.69
N HIS A 151 -22.64 6.32 0.15
CA HIS A 151 -21.26 6.07 0.56
C HIS A 151 -21.14 6.27 2.07
N TRP A 152 -20.78 5.21 2.78
CA TRP A 152 -20.45 5.29 4.20
C TRP A 152 -18.94 5.20 4.38
N HIS A 153 -18.40 6.05 5.25
CA HIS A 153 -17.05 5.87 5.78
C HIS A 153 -17.15 5.41 7.22
N VAL A 154 -16.46 4.30 7.54
CA VAL A 154 -16.48 3.69 8.87
C VAL A 154 -15.08 3.80 9.46
N SER A 155 -14.96 4.52 10.56
CA SER A 155 -13.70 4.69 11.28
C SER A 155 -13.94 4.92 12.77
N PRO A 156 -12.99 4.52 13.64
CA PRO A 156 -13.13 4.72 15.09
C PRO A 156 -13.10 6.19 15.52
N ASP A 157 -12.57 7.08 14.68
CA ASP A 157 -12.42 8.52 14.94
C ASP A 157 -13.55 9.37 14.35
N GLY A 158 -14.50 8.74 13.64
CA GLY A 158 -15.59 9.45 12.99
C GLY A 158 -15.16 10.42 11.88
N ALA A 159 -13.98 10.22 11.28
CA ALA A 159 -13.48 11.04 10.18
C ALA A 159 -14.47 11.07 9.00
N CYS A 160 -14.47 12.17 8.25
CA CYS A 160 -15.38 12.38 7.11
C CYS A 160 -14.61 12.59 5.78
N PRO A 161 -13.77 11.63 5.34
CA PRO A 161 -13.04 11.76 4.07
C PRO A 161 -13.98 11.51 2.89
N ASP A 162 -14.31 12.54 2.14
CA ASP A 162 -15.12 12.39 0.92
C ASP A 162 -14.24 12.21 -0.32
N LEU A 163 -13.55 11.06 -0.40
CA LEU A 163 -12.65 10.72 -1.51
C LEU A 163 -13.36 10.64 -2.87
N PHE A 164 -14.64 10.28 -2.87
CA PHE A 164 -15.40 9.99 -4.09
C PHE A 164 -16.43 11.05 -4.42
N ARG A 165 -16.57 12.10 -3.61
CA ARG A 165 -17.55 13.19 -3.75
C ARG A 165 -19.01 12.69 -3.70
N CYS A 166 -19.26 11.71 -2.85
CA CYS A 166 -20.59 11.12 -2.67
C CYS A 166 -20.77 10.56 -1.24
N LEU A 167 -20.01 11.05 -0.26
CA LEU A 167 -20.15 10.63 1.13
C LEU A 167 -21.55 10.99 1.64
N THR A 168 -22.28 10.01 2.11
CA THR A 168 -23.62 10.19 2.69
C THR A 168 -23.64 9.98 4.20
N ARG A 169 -22.67 9.24 4.75
CA ARG A 169 -22.63 8.94 6.18
C ARG A 169 -21.18 8.71 6.66
N ALA A 170 -20.79 9.36 7.73
CA ALA A 170 -19.63 8.99 8.55
C ALA A 170 -20.15 8.18 9.74
N VAL A 171 -19.58 7.00 9.95
CA VAL A 171 -19.97 6.08 11.03
C VAL A 171 -18.79 5.94 11.97
N GLU A 172 -18.93 6.49 13.16
CA GLU A 172 -17.94 6.34 14.23
C GLU A 172 -18.14 4.99 14.91
N ALA A 173 -17.40 3.98 14.47
CA ALA A 173 -17.49 2.61 14.98
C ALA A 173 -16.23 1.82 14.62
N ASP A 174 -16.01 0.70 15.31
CA ASP A 174 -15.03 -0.30 14.88
C ASP A 174 -15.49 -0.92 13.55
N PRO A 175 -14.66 -0.89 12.50
CA PRO A 175 -15.03 -1.44 11.20
C PRO A 175 -15.32 -2.94 11.23
N ALA A 176 -14.61 -3.73 12.05
CA ALA A 176 -14.83 -5.17 12.13
C ALA A 176 -16.20 -5.49 12.74
N GLU A 177 -16.60 -4.74 13.78
CA GLU A 177 -17.91 -4.90 14.41
C GLU A 177 -19.04 -4.49 13.46
N LEU A 178 -18.93 -3.30 12.85
CA LEU A 178 -20.00 -2.81 11.96
C LEU A 178 -20.19 -3.71 10.73
N ILE A 179 -19.11 -4.08 10.06
CA ILE A 179 -19.16 -5.00 8.91
C ILE A 179 -19.69 -6.37 9.34
N GLY A 180 -19.34 -6.83 10.54
CA GLY A 180 -19.88 -8.05 11.13
C GLY A 180 -21.40 -7.99 11.27
N LEU A 181 -21.94 -6.90 11.84
CA LEU A 181 -23.39 -6.68 11.95
C LEU A 181 -24.07 -6.62 10.59
N LEU A 182 -23.48 -5.91 9.63
CA LEU A 182 -24.00 -5.82 8.25
C LEU A 182 -23.97 -7.18 7.54
N ALA A 183 -22.95 -7.99 7.78
CA ALA A 183 -22.89 -9.34 7.22
C ALA A 183 -23.99 -10.26 7.77
N ASP A 184 -24.52 -9.98 8.96
CA ASP A 184 -25.61 -10.75 9.57
C ASP A 184 -27.01 -10.21 9.22
N GLU A 185 -27.09 -8.98 8.71
CA GLU A 185 -28.36 -8.44 8.22
C GLU A 185 -28.82 -9.16 6.94
N PRO A 186 -30.11 -9.50 6.85
CA PRO A 186 -30.66 -10.03 5.61
C PRO A 186 -30.44 -9.08 4.44
N ALA A 187 -30.04 -9.63 3.30
CA ALA A 187 -29.87 -8.86 2.08
C ALA A 187 -30.23 -9.77 0.89
N ASP A 188 -31.14 -9.27 0.04
CA ASP A 188 -31.50 -9.93 -1.21
C ASP A 188 -30.75 -9.30 -2.35
N ARG A 189 -29.60 -9.89 -2.71
CA ARG A 189 -28.72 -9.42 -3.77
C ARG A 189 -28.50 -10.47 -4.84
N SER A 190 -28.56 -10.03 -6.09
CA SER A 190 -28.13 -10.87 -7.21
C SER A 190 -26.62 -11.11 -7.13
N PRO A 191 -26.13 -12.33 -7.39
CA PRO A 191 -24.69 -12.61 -7.46
C PRO A 191 -24.01 -11.90 -8.65
N ALA A 192 -24.78 -11.42 -9.62
CA ALA A 192 -24.27 -10.88 -10.88
C ALA A 192 -23.19 -9.77 -10.70
N PHE A 193 -23.34 -8.90 -9.71
CA PHE A 193 -22.37 -7.85 -9.42
C PHE A 193 -21.04 -8.42 -8.91
N GLN A 194 -21.09 -9.36 -7.96
CA GLN A 194 -19.92 -10.02 -7.43
C GLN A 194 -19.24 -10.87 -8.50
N ASP A 195 -20.01 -11.63 -9.27
CA ASP A 195 -19.50 -12.49 -10.35
C ASP A 195 -18.84 -11.66 -11.46
N ALA A 196 -19.43 -10.50 -11.81
CA ALA A 196 -18.84 -9.59 -12.81
C ALA A 196 -17.48 -9.04 -12.36
N TRP A 197 -17.37 -8.58 -11.12
CA TRP A 197 -16.10 -8.12 -10.55
C TRP A 197 -15.08 -9.26 -10.44
N GLN A 198 -15.51 -10.44 -9.99
CA GLN A 198 -14.64 -11.61 -9.88
C GLN A 198 -14.09 -12.02 -11.25
N LYS A 199 -14.96 -12.10 -12.25
CA LYS A 199 -14.57 -12.43 -13.64
C LYS A 199 -13.59 -11.39 -14.19
N ALA A 200 -13.87 -10.09 -14.03
CA ALA A 200 -13.00 -9.03 -14.51
C ALA A 200 -11.65 -9.02 -13.79
N GLY A 201 -11.68 -9.22 -12.46
CA GLY A 201 -10.47 -9.24 -11.63
C GLY A 201 -9.56 -10.43 -11.94
N SER A 202 -10.14 -11.64 -12.03
CA SER A 202 -9.39 -12.84 -12.39
C SER A 202 -8.79 -12.75 -13.80
N ALA A 203 -9.55 -12.23 -14.76
CA ALA A 203 -9.05 -12.02 -16.12
C ALA A 203 -7.93 -11.00 -16.17
N ALA A 204 -8.00 -9.92 -15.39
CA ALA A 204 -6.91 -8.94 -15.30
C ALA A 204 -5.65 -9.54 -14.67
N ALA A 205 -5.79 -10.30 -13.58
CA ALA A 205 -4.68 -11.00 -12.94
C ALA A 205 -3.99 -11.99 -13.90
N GLN A 206 -4.79 -12.78 -14.63
CA GLN A 206 -4.25 -13.74 -15.59
C GLN A 206 -3.48 -13.05 -16.71
N ARG A 207 -4.01 -11.96 -17.27
CA ARG A 207 -3.30 -11.21 -18.32
C ARG A 207 -1.97 -10.63 -17.83
N VAL A 208 -1.89 -10.17 -16.57
CA VAL A 208 -0.64 -9.69 -15.99
C VAL A 208 0.33 -10.85 -15.77
N ALA A 209 -0.16 -12.02 -15.30
CA ALA A 209 0.67 -13.20 -15.13
C ALA A 209 1.29 -13.66 -16.47
N ASP A 210 0.50 -13.64 -17.54
CA ASP A 210 0.92 -14.03 -18.87
C ASP A 210 1.76 -12.94 -19.59
N PHE A 211 1.76 -11.71 -19.08
CA PHE A 211 2.48 -10.61 -19.71
C PHE A 211 3.99 -10.79 -19.59
N ARG A 212 4.67 -10.83 -20.75
CA ARG A 212 6.12 -11.01 -20.82
C ARG A 212 6.84 -9.68 -20.63
N LEU A 213 7.53 -9.55 -19.51
CA LEU A 213 8.49 -8.47 -19.28
C LEU A 213 9.84 -8.92 -19.86
N THR A 214 10.18 -8.45 -21.05
CA THR A 214 11.40 -8.86 -21.79
C THR A 214 12.56 -7.92 -21.56
N GLU A 215 12.29 -6.67 -21.21
CA GLU A 215 13.30 -5.66 -20.94
C GLU A 215 13.58 -5.55 -19.43
N PHE A 216 14.82 -5.17 -19.10
CA PHE A 216 15.24 -4.90 -17.73
C PHE A 216 14.69 -3.54 -17.29
N THR A 217 13.57 -3.56 -16.59
CA THR A 217 12.80 -2.41 -16.13
C THR A 217 12.47 -2.55 -14.64
N ASP A 218 12.00 -1.48 -14.02
CA ASP A 218 11.55 -1.51 -12.62
C ASP A 218 10.42 -2.54 -12.39
N LEU A 219 9.51 -2.73 -13.35
CA LEU A 219 8.49 -3.79 -13.28
C LEU A 219 9.08 -5.20 -13.40
N PHE A 220 10.10 -5.40 -14.25
CA PHE A 220 10.82 -6.67 -14.33
C PHE A 220 11.47 -6.99 -12.98
N VAL A 221 12.19 -6.03 -12.42
CA VAL A 221 12.85 -6.16 -11.11
C VAL A 221 11.83 -6.41 -10.02
N MET A 222 10.72 -5.66 -9.98
CA MET A 222 9.65 -5.83 -9.00
C MET A 222 9.09 -7.25 -9.02
N ARG A 223 8.74 -7.78 -10.20
CA ARG A 223 8.24 -9.16 -10.34
C ARG A 223 9.24 -10.17 -9.79
N ARG A 224 10.50 -10.10 -10.26
CA ARG A 224 11.56 -11.04 -9.85
C ARG A 224 11.86 -10.98 -8.36
N PHE A 225 11.85 -9.78 -7.79
CA PHE A 225 12.02 -9.58 -6.36
C PHE A 225 10.87 -10.21 -5.56
N LEU A 226 9.61 -9.94 -5.93
CA LEU A 226 8.45 -10.48 -5.21
C LEU A 226 8.34 -12.01 -5.33
N GLU A 227 8.79 -12.60 -6.45
CA GLU A 227 8.93 -14.06 -6.62
C GLU A 227 10.01 -14.66 -5.71
N ALA A 228 11.04 -13.89 -5.33
CA ALA A 228 12.13 -14.30 -4.47
C ALA A 228 11.93 -13.92 -3.00
N LEU A 229 10.93 -13.10 -2.69
CA LEU A 229 10.67 -12.59 -1.34
C LEU A 229 10.29 -13.73 -0.40
N PRO A 230 10.94 -13.88 0.77
CA PRO A 230 10.56 -14.89 1.75
C PRO A 230 9.20 -14.63 2.39
N ASP A 231 8.48 -15.70 2.72
CA ASP A 231 7.25 -15.63 3.51
C ASP A 231 7.49 -14.91 4.85
N GLY A 232 6.48 -14.23 5.35
CA GLY A 232 6.56 -13.52 6.64
C GLY A 232 7.42 -12.26 6.63
N SER A 233 7.83 -11.78 5.46
CA SER A 233 8.59 -10.54 5.30
C SER A 233 7.74 -9.30 5.57
N ALA A 234 8.41 -8.17 5.85
CA ALA A 234 7.78 -6.85 5.88
C ALA A 234 8.27 -6.02 4.68
N LEU A 235 7.33 -5.45 3.91
CA LEU A 235 7.59 -4.53 2.81
C LEU A 235 7.31 -3.10 3.24
N GLN A 236 8.31 -2.24 3.15
CA GLN A 236 8.19 -0.80 3.31
C GLN A 236 8.26 -0.16 1.91
N LEU A 237 7.09 0.16 1.36
CA LEU A 237 6.99 0.69 0.01
C LEU A 237 7.07 2.21 0.02
N ALA A 238 8.03 2.79 -0.69
CA ALA A 238 8.06 4.23 -0.90
C ALA A 238 6.92 4.67 -1.83
N ASN A 239 6.55 5.92 -1.73
CA ASN A 239 5.60 6.54 -2.65
C ASN A 239 6.14 6.55 -4.08
N SER A 240 5.31 6.98 -5.04
CA SER A 240 5.58 6.99 -6.48
C SER A 240 5.45 5.61 -7.12
N SER A 241 6.42 5.17 -7.90
CA SER A 241 6.37 3.89 -8.64
C SER A 241 6.39 2.66 -7.73
N PRO A 242 7.20 2.56 -6.66
CA PRO A 242 7.29 1.34 -5.87
C PRO A 242 5.95 0.84 -5.34
N VAL A 243 5.16 1.70 -4.67
CA VAL A 243 3.86 1.30 -4.11
C VAL A 243 2.82 0.93 -5.18
N ARG A 244 2.95 1.46 -6.39
CA ARG A 244 2.03 1.17 -7.49
C ARG A 244 2.43 -0.09 -8.24
N ASN A 245 3.71 -0.25 -8.50
CA ASN A 245 4.24 -1.38 -9.24
C ASN A 245 4.09 -2.70 -8.46
N ALA A 246 4.31 -2.66 -7.13
CA ALA A 246 4.08 -3.80 -6.27
C ALA A 246 2.63 -4.32 -6.36
N GLN A 247 1.66 -3.41 -6.52
CA GLN A 247 0.23 -3.75 -6.57
C GLN A 247 -0.16 -4.64 -7.77
N TYR A 248 0.68 -4.73 -8.80
CA TYR A 248 0.39 -5.55 -9.97
C TYR A 248 0.69 -7.04 -9.77
N PHE A 249 1.50 -7.40 -8.79
CA PHE A 249 2.00 -8.76 -8.60
C PHE A 249 1.52 -9.33 -7.26
N PRO A 250 1.33 -10.67 -7.15
CA PRO A 250 0.99 -11.29 -5.89
C PRO A 250 2.13 -11.17 -4.87
N LEU A 251 1.76 -11.17 -3.61
CA LEU A 251 2.70 -11.20 -2.49
C LEU A 251 2.81 -12.63 -1.92
N PRO A 252 3.98 -13.00 -1.38
CA PRO A 252 4.11 -14.21 -0.59
C PRO A 252 3.22 -14.19 0.66
N PRO A 253 2.89 -15.36 1.23
CA PRO A 253 2.10 -15.46 2.43
C PRO A 253 2.67 -14.64 3.60
N ASP A 254 1.78 -14.15 4.46
CA ASP A 254 2.12 -13.40 5.69
C ASP A 254 3.04 -12.19 5.48
N THR A 255 3.01 -11.60 4.30
CA THR A 255 3.74 -10.36 3.99
C THR A 255 3.01 -9.17 4.57
N GLU A 256 3.68 -8.41 5.46
CA GLU A 256 3.15 -7.14 5.98
C GLU A 256 3.60 -5.98 5.09
N VAL A 257 2.67 -5.09 4.70
CA VAL A 257 2.96 -4.01 3.76
C VAL A 257 2.67 -2.65 4.38
N CYS A 258 3.65 -1.76 4.37
CA CYS A 258 3.54 -0.40 4.86
C CYS A 258 3.96 0.62 3.80
N CYS A 259 3.39 1.82 3.87
CA CYS A 259 3.76 2.95 3.01
C CYS A 259 3.41 4.28 3.69
N ASN A 260 4.29 5.25 3.59
CA ASN A 260 4.04 6.62 4.08
C ASN A 260 3.10 7.35 3.13
N ARG A 261 1.79 7.09 3.20
CA ARG A 261 0.86 7.67 2.24
C ARG A 261 0.59 9.15 2.47
N GLY A 262 0.26 9.58 3.69
CA GLY A 262 0.02 10.98 4.03
C GLY A 262 -0.40 11.86 2.85
N VAL A 263 0.44 12.81 2.49
CA VAL A 263 0.31 13.65 1.28
C VAL A 263 1.10 13.12 0.07
N ASN A 264 1.55 11.88 0.12
CA ASN A 264 2.32 11.18 -0.91
C ASN A 264 3.72 11.76 -1.17
N GLY A 265 4.35 12.36 -0.15
CA GLY A 265 5.73 12.84 -0.22
C GLY A 265 6.72 11.71 -0.46
N ILE A 266 7.86 12.04 -1.02
CA ILE A 266 8.98 11.09 -1.24
C ILE A 266 9.97 11.08 -0.08
N ASP A 267 9.78 11.96 0.89
CA ASP A 267 10.54 12.08 2.13
C ASP A 267 10.14 11.02 3.17
N GLY A 268 11.01 10.73 4.11
CA GLY A 268 10.74 9.91 5.29
C GLY A 268 10.53 8.41 5.07
N SER A 269 10.54 7.92 3.82
CA SER A 269 10.28 6.49 3.54
C SER A 269 11.39 5.57 4.05
N LEU A 270 12.65 5.96 3.86
CA LEU A 270 13.80 5.21 4.34
C LEU A 270 13.92 5.29 5.87
N SER A 271 13.64 6.47 6.44
CA SER A 271 13.61 6.68 7.89
C SER A 271 12.58 5.78 8.57
N THR A 272 11.36 5.70 7.99
CA THR A 272 10.31 4.81 8.50
C THR A 272 10.70 3.34 8.39
N ALA A 273 11.26 2.91 7.24
CA ALA A 273 11.71 1.54 7.05
C ALA A 273 12.82 1.14 8.03
N THR A 274 13.78 2.04 8.26
CA THR A 274 14.86 1.82 9.23
C THR A 274 14.31 1.73 10.65
N GLY A 275 13.38 2.61 11.02
CA GLY A 275 12.71 2.60 12.32
C GLY A 275 11.88 1.33 12.53
N PHE A 276 11.15 0.90 11.50
CA PHE A 276 10.38 -0.35 11.54
C PHE A 276 11.29 -1.55 11.75
N ALA A 277 12.39 -1.66 11.01
CA ALA A 277 13.35 -2.75 11.14
C ALA A 277 13.98 -2.83 12.53
N LEU A 278 14.18 -1.70 13.21
CA LEU A 278 14.64 -1.68 14.61
C LEU A 278 13.62 -2.24 15.59
N GLY A 279 12.33 -2.05 15.33
CA GLY A 279 11.23 -2.47 16.22
C GLY A 279 10.60 -3.82 15.84
N SER A 280 10.98 -4.41 14.72
CA SER A 280 10.36 -5.64 14.19
C SER A 280 11.38 -6.78 14.09
N PRO A 281 11.01 -8.02 14.43
CA PRO A 281 11.86 -9.18 14.18
C PRO A 281 11.82 -9.65 12.72
N ARG A 282 10.89 -9.14 11.90
CA ARG A 282 10.74 -9.54 10.49
C ARG A 282 11.88 -9.01 9.64
N MET A 283 12.28 -9.77 8.62
CA MET A 283 13.10 -9.21 7.55
C MET A 283 12.34 -8.07 6.87
N THR A 284 12.92 -6.90 6.85
CA THR A 284 12.30 -5.65 6.39
C THR A 284 12.92 -5.21 5.09
N TYR A 285 12.14 -5.18 4.03
CA TYR A 285 12.55 -4.77 2.69
C TYR A 285 11.98 -3.40 2.35
N ALA A 286 12.86 -2.40 2.29
CA ALA A 286 12.52 -1.05 1.83
C ALA A 286 12.66 -0.98 0.31
N LEU A 287 11.54 -0.78 -0.40
CA LEU A 287 11.50 -0.62 -1.86
C LEU A 287 11.36 0.86 -2.17
N ILE A 288 12.41 1.47 -2.72
CA ILE A 288 12.53 2.92 -2.79
C ILE A 288 13.13 3.37 -4.13
N GLY A 289 12.64 4.48 -4.68
CA GLY A 289 13.26 5.14 -5.84
C GLY A 289 14.45 6.01 -5.44
N ASP A 290 15.29 6.34 -6.41
CA ASP A 290 16.52 7.11 -6.24
C ASP A 290 16.31 8.48 -5.57
N LEU A 291 15.37 9.28 -6.07
CA LEU A 291 15.09 10.59 -5.47
C LEU A 291 14.65 10.48 -4.01
N SER A 292 13.78 9.51 -3.70
CA SER A 292 13.33 9.28 -2.33
C SER A 292 14.48 8.81 -1.43
N PHE A 293 15.35 7.95 -1.94
CA PHE A 293 16.52 7.45 -1.21
C PHE A 293 17.50 8.59 -0.88
N PHE A 294 17.91 9.37 -1.88
CA PHE A 294 18.85 10.45 -1.67
C PHE A 294 18.28 11.59 -0.82
N TYR A 295 16.96 11.82 -0.92
CA TYR A 295 16.25 12.81 -0.10
C TYR A 295 16.23 12.43 1.38
N ASP A 296 16.18 11.14 1.72
CA ASP A 296 16.06 10.61 3.09
C ASP A 296 17.29 9.78 3.53
N GLN A 297 18.43 9.92 2.84
CA GLN A 297 19.65 9.13 3.13
C GLN A 297 20.20 9.34 4.54
N ASN A 298 19.86 10.46 5.19
CA ASN A 298 20.17 10.71 6.58
C ASN A 298 19.55 9.68 7.55
N ALA A 299 18.56 8.93 7.13
CA ALA A 299 18.02 7.78 7.86
C ALA A 299 19.10 6.74 8.22
N LEU A 300 20.12 6.64 7.40
CA LEU A 300 21.25 5.72 7.58
C LEU A 300 22.31 6.26 8.55
N TRP A 301 22.21 7.49 8.98
CA TRP A 301 23.15 8.15 9.87
C TRP A 301 22.97 7.67 11.32
N LYS A 302 23.36 6.44 11.57
CA LYS A 302 23.24 5.76 12.87
C LYS A 302 24.55 5.03 13.19
N LYS A 303 24.81 4.85 14.50
CA LYS A 303 25.97 4.08 14.97
C LYS A 303 25.93 2.62 14.49
N SER A 304 24.75 2.04 14.40
CA SER A 304 24.50 0.70 13.84
C SER A 304 23.14 0.65 13.17
N LEU A 305 23.10 0.08 12.00
CA LEU A 305 21.85 -0.20 11.29
C LEU A 305 21.33 -1.59 11.66
N PRO A 306 19.98 -1.81 11.62
CA PRO A 306 19.42 -3.11 11.93
C PRO A 306 19.81 -4.17 10.87
N SER A 307 20.26 -5.32 11.32
CA SER A 307 20.73 -6.39 10.45
C SER A 307 19.65 -7.01 9.57
N ASN A 308 18.38 -6.88 9.95
CA ASN A 308 17.21 -7.31 9.20
C ASN A 308 16.73 -6.29 8.15
N LEU A 309 17.46 -5.18 7.94
CA LEU A 309 17.14 -4.18 6.91
C LEU A 309 17.72 -4.59 5.54
N ARG A 310 16.87 -4.56 4.52
CA ARG A 310 17.22 -4.74 3.10
C ARG A 310 16.66 -3.55 2.32
N ILE A 311 17.46 -2.90 1.51
CA ILE A 311 17.05 -1.75 0.71
C ILE A 311 17.16 -2.12 -0.76
N LEU A 312 16.02 -2.24 -1.46
CA LEU A 312 15.96 -2.37 -2.92
C LEU A 312 15.75 -0.97 -3.51
N LEU A 313 16.81 -0.45 -4.10
CA LEU A 313 16.85 0.88 -4.69
C LEU A 313 16.63 0.81 -6.19
N PHE A 314 15.51 1.33 -6.68
CA PHE A 314 15.23 1.54 -8.09
C PHE A 314 15.86 2.84 -8.55
N ASN A 315 16.98 2.74 -9.26
CA ASN A 315 17.72 3.90 -9.77
C ASN A 315 17.54 3.98 -11.29
N ASN A 316 16.56 4.78 -11.69
CA ASN A 316 16.31 5.08 -13.11
C ASN A 316 16.72 6.52 -13.48
N GLY A 317 17.41 7.22 -12.59
CA GLY A 317 17.93 8.54 -12.78
C GLY A 317 16.93 9.67 -12.61
N GLY A 318 15.78 9.43 -11.91
CA GLY A 318 14.83 10.50 -11.65
C GLY A 318 13.42 10.09 -11.28
N GLY A 319 12.47 11.01 -11.37
CA GLY A 319 11.07 10.80 -11.04
C GLY A 319 10.28 10.09 -12.15
N GLY A 320 10.46 8.79 -12.32
CA GLY A 320 9.85 7.99 -13.39
C GLY A 320 8.33 8.08 -13.51
N ILE A 321 7.62 8.35 -12.41
CA ILE A 321 6.17 8.52 -12.45
C ILE A 321 5.71 9.68 -13.36
N PHE A 322 6.54 10.72 -13.50
CA PHE A 322 6.20 11.87 -14.34
C PHE A 322 6.26 11.55 -15.83
N HIS A 323 6.91 10.46 -16.21
CA HIS A 323 6.91 9.93 -17.59
C HIS A 323 5.69 9.07 -17.91
N VAL A 324 4.94 8.64 -16.88
CA VAL A 324 3.70 7.85 -17.04
C VAL A 324 2.45 8.72 -16.99
N LEU A 325 2.49 9.84 -16.27
CA LEU A 325 1.33 10.72 -16.07
C LEU A 325 0.99 11.48 -17.37
N PRO A 326 -0.27 11.47 -17.81
CA PRO A 326 -0.68 12.22 -18.99
C PRO A 326 -0.61 13.72 -18.75
N GLY A 327 -0.26 14.48 -19.79
CA GLY A 327 -0.26 15.96 -19.77
C GLY A 327 1.01 16.60 -19.19
N LEU A 328 2.06 15.81 -18.93
CA LEU A 328 3.37 16.31 -18.49
C LEU A 328 4.42 16.22 -19.61
N ASP A 329 4.01 16.33 -20.85
CA ASP A 329 4.91 16.39 -22.02
C ASP A 329 5.49 17.80 -22.17
N SER A 330 6.62 18.05 -21.52
CA SER A 330 7.32 19.32 -21.52
C SER A 330 8.82 19.08 -21.66
N GLU A 331 9.49 19.94 -22.43
CA GLU A 331 10.96 19.94 -22.53
C GLU A 331 11.66 20.19 -21.21
N HIS A 332 10.94 20.78 -20.24
CA HIS A 332 11.43 21.06 -18.90
C HIS A 332 11.14 19.95 -17.88
N ARG A 333 10.41 18.89 -18.29
CA ARG A 333 10.00 17.79 -17.40
C ARG A 333 11.19 17.19 -16.67
N ASP A 334 12.22 16.83 -17.39
CA ASP A 334 13.33 16.04 -16.85
C ASP A 334 14.18 16.85 -15.89
N LEU A 335 14.41 18.12 -16.19
CA LEU A 335 15.25 18.99 -15.36
C LEU A 335 14.51 19.49 -14.10
N TYR A 336 13.26 19.96 -14.22
CA TYR A 336 12.59 20.68 -13.13
C TYR A 336 11.51 19.85 -12.42
N ILE A 337 10.93 18.86 -13.08
CA ILE A 337 9.83 18.07 -12.52
C ILE A 337 10.30 16.68 -12.11
N ALA A 338 10.95 15.95 -13.01
CA ALA A 338 11.46 14.61 -12.74
C ALA A 338 12.79 14.62 -11.98
N GLY A 339 13.50 15.75 -11.93
CA GLY A 339 14.74 15.90 -11.16
C GLY A 339 15.80 14.90 -11.60
N SER A 340 16.03 14.79 -12.92
CA SER A 340 16.97 13.83 -13.49
C SER A 340 18.36 13.96 -12.89
N ASN A 341 18.96 12.84 -12.52
CA ASN A 341 20.26 12.77 -11.88
C ASN A 341 21.07 11.56 -12.38
N GLY A 342 22.36 11.53 -12.05
CA GLY A 342 23.26 10.41 -12.39
C GLY A 342 23.96 9.84 -11.15
N PHE A 343 23.33 9.94 -9.99
CA PHE A 343 23.93 9.50 -8.73
C PHE A 343 23.88 7.97 -8.57
N SER A 344 24.80 7.43 -7.77
CA SER A 344 24.78 6.05 -7.32
C SER A 344 24.88 6.01 -5.79
N ALA A 345 24.17 5.09 -5.19
CA ALA A 345 24.15 4.90 -3.75
C ALA A 345 25.37 4.12 -3.23
N ARG A 346 26.31 3.67 -4.08
CA ARG A 346 27.48 2.87 -3.67
C ARG A 346 28.24 3.52 -2.51
N HIS A 347 28.65 4.77 -2.69
CA HIS A 347 29.44 5.46 -1.66
C HIS A 347 28.64 5.79 -0.41
N VAL A 348 27.32 5.95 -0.54
CA VAL A 348 26.43 6.10 0.61
C VAL A 348 26.39 4.80 1.41
N ALA A 349 26.24 3.66 0.74
CA ALA A 349 26.26 2.35 1.38
C ALA A 349 27.59 2.08 2.10
N GLU A 350 28.71 2.32 1.44
CA GLU A 350 30.07 2.18 2.00
C GLU A 350 30.26 3.09 3.24
N THR A 351 29.81 4.34 3.16
CA THR A 351 29.96 5.31 4.26
C THR A 351 29.18 4.89 5.50
N PHE A 352 28.01 4.31 5.34
CA PHE A 352 27.13 3.92 6.46
C PHE A 352 27.22 2.44 6.82
N GLY A 353 28.14 1.69 6.23
CA GLY A 353 28.38 0.28 6.58
C GLY A 353 27.31 -0.69 6.12
N LEU A 354 26.63 -0.42 4.99
CA LEU A 354 25.79 -1.39 4.33
C LEU A 354 26.60 -2.25 3.37
N GLY A 355 26.28 -3.54 3.28
CA GLY A 355 26.70 -4.35 2.15
C GLY A 355 26.06 -3.80 0.87
N TYR A 356 26.83 -3.74 -0.23
CA TYR A 356 26.36 -3.18 -1.49
C TYR A 356 26.33 -4.22 -2.60
N LEU A 357 25.17 -4.34 -3.24
CA LEU A 357 24.94 -5.13 -4.43
C LEU A 357 24.42 -4.21 -5.55
N SER A 358 24.67 -4.57 -6.79
CA SER A 358 24.11 -3.84 -7.92
C SER A 358 23.71 -4.76 -9.06
N ALA A 359 22.73 -4.35 -9.87
CA ALA A 359 22.31 -5.06 -11.06
C ALA A 359 21.90 -4.10 -12.18
N LYS A 360 22.32 -4.42 -13.43
CA LYS A 360 22.00 -3.69 -14.67
C LYS A 360 21.33 -4.58 -15.71
N ASN A 361 21.17 -5.86 -15.41
CA ASN A 361 20.55 -6.87 -16.27
C ASN A 361 19.99 -8.02 -15.45
N ALA A 362 19.23 -8.89 -16.12
CA ALA A 362 18.54 -10.01 -15.48
C ALA A 362 19.51 -10.99 -14.77
N GLY A 363 20.65 -11.31 -15.39
CA GLY A 363 21.62 -12.24 -14.81
C GLY A 363 22.26 -11.71 -13.53
N GLU A 364 22.63 -10.44 -13.51
CA GLU A 364 23.14 -9.75 -12.30
C GLU A 364 22.07 -9.68 -11.21
N LEU A 365 20.82 -9.39 -11.59
CA LEU A 365 19.71 -9.36 -10.65
C LEU A 365 19.47 -10.72 -10.00
N ASP A 366 19.42 -11.79 -10.79
CA ASP A 366 19.19 -13.16 -10.27
C ASP A 366 20.32 -13.60 -9.31
N ALA A 367 21.56 -13.21 -9.60
CA ALA A 367 22.68 -13.45 -8.71
C ALA A 367 22.58 -12.65 -7.40
N ALA A 368 22.21 -11.35 -7.51
CA ALA A 368 22.07 -10.47 -6.36
C ALA A 368 20.90 -10.88 -5.46
N LEU A 369 19.74 -11.26 -6.03
CA LEU A 369 18.56 -11.66 -5.26
C LEU A 369 18.80 -12.90 -4.39
N LYS A 370 19.66 -13.83 -4.82
CA LYS A 370 20.04 -15.00 -3.99
C LYS A 370 20.67 -14.60 -2.66
N GLN A 371 21.49 -13.55 -2.67
CA GLN A 371 22.11 -13.01 -1.46
C GLN A 371 21.15 -12.07 -0.72
N PHE A 372 20.44 -11.23 -1.44
CA PHE A 372 19.57 -10.16 -0.91
C PHE A 372 18.34 -10.74 -0.18
N CYS A 373 17.72 -11.78 -0.74
CA CYS A 373 16.56 -12.48 -0.17
C CYS A 373 16.94 -13.74 0.60
N GLY A 374 18.21 -14.17 0.55
CA GLY A 374 18.66 -15.38 1.23
C GLY A 374 18.57 -15.26 2.75
N THR A 375 18.25 -16.37 3.40
CA THR A 375 18.21 -16.50 4.87
C THR A 375 19.59 -16.74 5.49
N GLY A 376 20.66 -16.61 4.72
CA GLY A 376 22.03 -16.86 5.16
C GLY A 376 22.47 -15.91 6.29
N GLU A 377 23.46 -16.33 7.07
CA GLU A 377 23.98 -15.70 8.30
C GLU A 377 24.62 -14.30 8.11
N GLY A 378 24.29 -13.57 7.06
CA GLY A 378 24.74 -12.20 6.88
C GLY A 378 24.10 -11.26 7.92
N LYS A 379 24.92 -10.86 8.89
CA LYS A 379 24.51 -9.95 9.98
C LYS A 379 24.44 -8.49 9.57
N ASP A 380 24.70 -8.15 8.30
CA ASP A 380 24.80 -6.79 7.85
C ASP A 380 23.59 -6.37 7.04
N PRO A 381 23.10 -5.13 7.18
CA PRO A 381 22.08 -4.60 6.30
C PRO A 381 22.61 -4.51 4.87
N LEU A 382 21.75 -4.77 3.88
CA LEU A 382 22.13 -4.80 2.46
C LEU A 382 21.37 -3.74 1.67
N LEU A 383 22.08 -3.13 0.74
CA LEU A 383 21.49 -2.29 -0.31
C LEU A 383 21.73 -2.97 -1.66
N LEU A 384 20.66 -3.23 -2.40
CA LEU A 384 20.68 -3.65 -3.79
C LEU A 384 20.23 -2.49 -4.66
N GLU A 385 21.15 -1.90 -5.42
CA GLU A 385 20.86 -0.84 -6.38
C GLU A 385 20.66 -1.42 -7.78
N VAL A 386 19.47 -1.22 -8.35
CA VAL A 386 19.14 -1.67 -9.70
C VAL A 386 19.06 -0.48 -10.62
N PHE A 387 19.81 -0.54 -11.74
CA PHE A 387 19.86 0.54 -12.71
C PHE A 387 18.95 0.22 -13.89
N THR A 388 17.87 0.96 -14.03
CA THR A 388 16.92 0.84 -15.13
C THR A 388 16.92 2.12 -15.99
N ASP A 389 16.08 2.15 -17.00
CA ASP A 389 15.93 3.29 -17.89
C ASP A 389 14.52 3.88 -17.73
N ILE A 390 14.43 5.16 -17.44
CA ILE A 390 13.19 5.84 -17.08
C ILE A 390 12.11 5.77 -18.18
N GLU A 391 12.52 5.85 -19.48
CA GLU A 391 11.58 5.76 -20.60
C GLU A 391 11.10 4.32 -20.83
N LYS A 392 11.99 3.34 -20.65
CA LYS A 392 11.64 1.93 -20.69
C LYS A 392 10.71 1.54 -19.55
N ASP A 393 10.97 2.03 -18.35
CA ASP A 393 10.11 1.83 -17.17
C ASP A 393 8.69 2.37 -17.44
N ALA A 394 8.61 3.59 -17.97
CA ALA A 394 7.33 4.21 -18.32
C ALA A 394 6.60 3.43 -19.44
N SER A 395 7.33 2.98 -20.44
CA SER A 395 6.78 2.18 -21.55
C SER A 395 6.26 0.83 -21.07
N ALA A 396 7.04 0.13 -20.24
CA ALA A 396 6.63 -1.15 -19.63
C ALA A 396 5.38 -1.00 -18.77
N THR A 397 5.29 0.07 -17.97
CA THR A 397 4.12 0.34 -17.13
C THR A 397 2.87 0.59 -17.98
N ARG A 398 2.97 1.37 -19.05
CA ARG A 398 1.86 1.59 -19.98
C ARG A 398 1.42 0.29 -20.65
N ALA A 399 2.37 -0.51 -21.13
CA ALA A 399 2.10 -1.78 -21.79
C ALA A 399 1.43 -2.81 -20.85
N LEU A 400 1.94 -2.96 -19.62
CA LEU A 400 1.36 -3.85 -18.62
C LEU A 400 -0.07 -3.44 -18.25
N THR A 401 -0.31 -2.15 -18.01
CA THR A 401 -1.64 -1.66 -17.65
C THR A 401 -2.63 -1.80 -18.81
N ALA A 402 -2.20 -1.58 -20.05
CA ALA A 402 -3.02 -1.82 -21.23
C ALA A 402 -3.35 -3.32 -21.40
N ALA A 403 -2.36 -4.21 -21.22
CA ALA A 403 -2.58 -5.66 -21.23
C ALA A 403 -3.56 -6.09 -20.12
N GLY A 404 -3.38 -5.58 -18.90
CA GLY A 404 -4.28 -5.85 -17.77
C GLY A 404 -5.71 -5.37 -18.03
N ALA A 405 -5.89 -4.28 -18.75
CA ALA A 405 -7.19 -3.77 -19.14
C ALA A 405 -7.95 -4.67 -20.13
N GLY A 406 -7.22 -5.38 -20.97
CA GLY A 406 -7.77 -6.10 -22.14
C GLY A 406 -8.06 -5.13 -23.29
N THR A 407 -7.66 -5.50 -24.49
CA THR A 407 -8.15 -4.82 -25.69
C THR A 407 -9.63 -5.13 -25.82
N SER A 408 -10.49 -4.11 -25.88
CA SER A 408 -11.81 -4.32 -26.49
C SER A 408 -11.53 -4.72 -27.94
N ASP A 409 -11.88 -5.94 -28.30
CA ASP A 409 -11.93 -6.32 -29.72
C ASP A 409 -12.68 -5.22 -30.45
N ARG A 410 -11.95 -4.54 -31.34
CA ARG A 410 -12.50 -3.60 -32.31
C ARG A 410 -13.16 -4.37 -33.44
#